data_83b47a861c7c4670b13776de9993b045
#
_entry.id   83b47a861c7c4670b13776de9993b045
#
_cell.length_a   1.000
_cell.length_b   1.000
_cell.length_c   1.000
_cell.angle_alpha   90.00
_cell.angle_beta   90.00
_cell.angle_gamma   90.00
#
_symmetry.space_group_name_H-M   'P 1'
#
loop_
_entity.id
_entity.type
_entity.pdbx_description
1 polymer ?
#
loop_
_entity_poly.entity_id
_entity_poly.type
_entity_poly.pdbx_seq_one_letter_code
_entity_poly.pdbx_strand_id
1 'polypeptide(L)'
;MGKTTGFKEYSRAVEPYRPAKERVLDFKEIYTDHDDEKLSIQGARCMDCGVPFCQSGEGCPVYNLIPEWNDLVYQNKWEEAFDKLMQTNNFPEVTGRVCPAVCEGACVLGITESPVAIKNLEFAIADKGFQNGWLKPNIPHIRTGKTIAIVGSGPAGLSAAQQLNSAGHNVKVFERADRIGGLMMYGIPNMKLDKSIIDQRLEVMELEGIEFFTNTDVGGSGPNSISMDELYSTNDIVLLTTGATKPRDLAIPNRDGPGVYFAMDFLRANTKSLLDSDHNDGNYISANNKKVIVIGGGDTGTDCIGTSLRHGCESLINSVSYTH
;
A
#
# COMPACT_ATOMS: atom_id res chain seq x y z
N MET A 1 10.08 -9.76 24.49
CA MET A 1 10.50 -11.09 23.95
C MET A 1 9.27 -11.99 23.90
N GLY A 2 8.91 -12.50 22.72
CA GLY A 2 7.84 -13.48 22.60
C GLY A 2 8.06 -14.67 23.55
N LYS A 3 7.36 -15.76 23.36
CA LYS A 3 7.62 -16.96 24.15
C LYS A 3 8.95 -17.56 23.72
N THR A 4 9.91 -17.74 24.63
CA THR A 4 11.28 -18.24 24.33
C THR A 4 11.30 -19.56 23.53
N THR A 5 10.26 -20.37 23.63
CA THR A 5 10.08 -21.65 22.95
C THR A 5 8.94 -21.61 21.91
N GLY A 6 8.31 -20.45 21.70
CA GLY A 6 7.11 -20.32 20.87
C GLY A 6 7.31 -20.79 19.44
N PHE A 7 8.46 -20.54 18.85
CA PHE A 7 8.80 -20.99 17.50
C PHE A 7 8.90 -22.52 17.35
N LYS A 8 9.12 -23.25 18.46
CA LYS A 8 9.14 -24.72 18.50
C LYS A 8 7.76 -25.31 18.81
N GLU A 9 6.93 -24.56 19.54
CA GLU A 9 5.64 -25.04 20.00
C GLU A 9 4.51 -24.77 19.00
N TYR A 10 4.61 -23.68 18.25
CA TYR A 10 3.56 -23.22 17.36
C TYR A 10 4.04 -23.22 15.90
N SER A 11 3.25 -23.83 15.03
CA SER A 11 3.47 -23.76 13.60
C SER A 11 3.09 -22.38 13.04
N ARG A 12 3.74 -21.98 11.93
CA ARG A 12 3.32 -20.79 11.20
C ARG A 12 1.88 -20.96 10.70
N ALA A 13 1.05 -20.00 10.98
CA ALA A 13 -0.28 -19.85 10.40
C ALA A 13 -0.44 -18.41 9.89
N VAL A 14 -1.02 -18.26 8.72
CA VAL A 14 -1.44 -16.97 8.16
C VAL A 14 -2.95 -16.91 8.14
N GLU A 15 -3.51 -15.73 8.24
CA GLU A 15 -4.95 -15.56 8.11
C GLU A 15 -5.39 -15.95 6.70
N PRO A 16 -6.49 -16.70 6.57
CA PRO A 16 -6.97 -17.12 5.28
C PRO A 16 -7.53 -15.94 4.49
N TYR A 17 -7.54 -16.06 3.19
CA TYR A 17 -8.34 -15.19 2.35
C TYR A 17 -9.79 -15.67 2.28
N ARG A 18 -10.71 -14.78 1.97
CA ARG A 18 -12.10 -15.12 1.62
C ARG A 18 -12.13 -16.22 0.56
N PRO A 19 -13.11 -17.16 0.59
CA PRO A 19 -13.18 -18.24 -0.38
C PRO A 19 -13.10 -17.75 -1.82
N ALA A 20 -12.28 -18.38 -2.66
CA ALA A 20 -12.03 -17.92 -4.03
C ALA A 20 -13.31 -17.77 -4.88
N LYS A 21 -14.30 -18.68 -4.67
CA LYS A 21 -15.58 -18.65 -5.39
C LYS A 21 -16.47 -17.47 -5.00
N GLU A 22 -16.28 -16.93 -3.81
CA GLU A 22 -17.02 -15.76 -3.32
C GLU A 22 -16.34 -14.46 -3.72
N ARG A 23 -15.04 -14.34 -3.40
CA ARG A 23 -14.28 -13.12 -3.66
C ARG A 23 -14.10 -12.76 -5.13
N VAL A 24 -14.34 -13.69 -6.06
CA VAL A 24 -14.30 -13.43 -7.50
C VAL A 24 -15.56 -12.71 -7.99
N LEU A 25 -16.63 -12.71 -7.20
CA LEU A 25 -17.91 -12.11 -7.55
C LEU A 25 -18.04 -10.63 -7.16
N ASP A 26 -17.04 -10.10 -6.47
CA ASP A 26 -17.04 -8.70 -6.03
C ASP A 26 -15.63 -8.07 -6.10
N PHE A 27 -15.54 -6.75 -5.87
CA PHE A 27 -14.29 -6.01 -5.81
C PHE A 27 -13.87 -5.68 -4.38
N LYS A 28 -14.51 -6.25 -3.35
CA LYS A 28 -14.15 -6.06 -1.95
C LYS A 28 -12.80 -6.72 -1.64
N GLU A 29 -12.16 -6.27 -0.57
CA GLU A 29 -10.90 -6.85 -0.10
C GLU A 29 -10.99 -8.38 0.05
N ILE A 30 -9.89 -9.05 -0.28
CA ILE A 30 -9.80 -10.51 -0.25
C ILE A 30 -9.57 -11.07 1.15
N TYR A 31 -9.32 -10.21 2.13
CA TYR A 31 -8.97 -10.58 3.50
C TYR A 31 -10.21 -11.00 4.30
N THR A 32 -9.97 -11.77 5.36
CA THR A 32 -10.97 -12.12 6.40
C THR A 32 -10.73 -11.28 7.64
N ASP A 33 -11.68 -11.28 8.56
CA ASP A 33 -11.52 -10.67 9.88
C ASP A 33 -10.35 -11.30 10.64
N HIS A 34 -9.74 -10.51 11.53
CA HIS A 34 -8.59 -10.91 12.34
C HIS A 34 -8.99 -11.83 13.49
N ASP A 35 -8.20 -12.90 13.70
CA ASP A 35 -8.33 -13.81 14.83
C ASP A 35 -7.23 -13.51 15.86
N ASP A 36 -7.58 -12.82 16.92
CA ASP A 36 -6.64 -12.31 17.93
C ASP A 36 -5.84 -13.41 18.63
N GLU A 37 -6.48 -14.56 18.91
CA GLU A 37 -5.80 -15.68 19.55
C GLU A 37 -4.72 -16.29 18.64
N LYS A 38 -5.07 -16.49 17.36
CA LYS A 38 -4.10 -16.96 16.38
C LYS A 38 -2.96 -15.98 16.17
N LEU A 39 -3.26 -14.69 16.07
CA LEU A 39 -2.25 -13.65 15.90
C LEU A 39 -1.32 -13.54 17.10
N SER A 40 -1.86 -13.62 18.33
CA SER A 40 -1.04 -13.67 19.55
C SER A 40 -0.06 -14.85 19.51
N ILE A 41 -0.52 -16.05 19.11
CA ILE A 41 0.32 -17.23 18.92
C ILE A 41 1.40 -16.98 17.85
N GLN A 42 1.08 -16.27 16.76
CA GLN A 42 2.07 -15.94 15.72
C GLN A 42 3.12 -14.94 16.24
N GLY A 43 2.73 -13.98 17.07
CA GLY A 43 3.65 -13.08 17.78
C GLY A 43 4.61 -13.86 18.70
N ALA A 44 4.13 -14.87 19.40
CA ALA A 44 4.94 -15.74 20.27
C ALA A 44 6.07 -16.46 19.54
N ARG A 45 5.97 -16.65 18.22
CA ARG A 45 6.98 -17.32 17.39
C ARG A 45 8.25 -16.48 17.17
N CYS A 46 8.23 -15.19 17.49
CA CYS A 46 9.39 -14.33 17.36
C CYS A 46 10.45 -14.70 18.40
N MET A 47 11.67 -15.00 17.93
CA MET A 47 12.79 -15.35 18.80
C MET A 47 13.45 -14.14 19.46
N ASP A 48 13.09 -12.93 19.07
CA ASP A 48 13.76 -11.68 19.48
C ASP A 48 15.28 -11.78 19.30
N CYS A 49 15.70 -11.98 18.05
CA CYS A 49 17.10 -12.17 17.70
C CYS A 49 17.92 -10.93 18.08
N GLY A 50 19.08 -11.10 18.71
CA GLY A 50 19.98 -10.00 19.10
C GLY A 50 20.43 -9.15 17.90
N VAL A 51 20.44 -9.72 16.69
CA VAL A 51 20.60 -9.01 15.41
C VAL A 51 19.42 -9.39 14.52
N PRO A 52 18.31 -8.62 14.59
CA PRO A 52 17.09 -8.95 13.85
C PRO A 52 17.20 -8.48 12.39
N PHE A 53 17.59 -9.37 11.49
CA PHE A 53 17.68 -9.06 10.05
C PHE A 53 16.34 -8.60 9.47
N CYS A 54 15.20 -9.03 10.04
CA CYS A 54 13.88 -8.60 9.61
C CYS A 54 13.65 -7.09 9.70
N GLN A 55 14.33 -6.40 10.65
CA GLN A 55 14.25 -4.94 10.81
C GLN A 55 15.48 -4.19 10.27
N SER A 56 16.35 -4.88 9.53
CA SER A 56 17.53 -4.27 8.90
C SER A 56 17.25 -3.86 7.45
N GLY A 57 18.23 -3.23 6.81
CA GLY A 57 18.13 -2.85 5.38
C GLY A 57 17.99 -4.04 4.42
N GLU A 58 18.39 -5.24 4.82
CA GLU A 58 18.18 -6.49 4.09
C GLU A 58 16.77 -7.07 4.29
N GLY A 59 16.05 -6.58 5.29
CA GLY A 59 14.67 -6.93 5.62
C GLY A 59 13.71 -5.77 5.35
N CYS A 60 13.25 -5.10 6.40
CA CYS A 60 12.29 -3.99 6.29
C CYS A 60 13.00 -2.67 5.91
N PRO A 61 12.74 -2.09 4.73
CA PRO A 61 13.43 -0.87 4.29
C PRO A 61 13.07 0.39 5.10
N VAL A 62 12.01 0.34 5.91
CA VAL A 62 11.65 1.40 6.86
C VAL A 62 12.07 1.09 8.29
N TYR A 63 12.83 0.01 8.48
CA TYR A 63 13.39 -0.40 9.78
C TYR A 63 12.33 -0.58 10.87
N ASN A 64 11.21 -1.20 10.53
CA ASN A 64 10.14 -1.49 11.47
C ASN A 64 10.63 -2.26 12.70
N LEU A 65 10.15 -1.86 13.89
CA LEU A 65 10.52 -2.47 15.18
C LEU A 65 9.79 -3.81 15.39
N ILE A 66 10.08 -4.77 14.51
CA ILE A 66 9.34 -6.02 14.37
C ILE A 66 9.37 -6.90 15.61
N PRO A 67 10.50 -7.17 16.25
CA PRO A 67 10.55 -7.98 17.46
C PRO A 67 9.71 -7.39 18.59
N GLU A 68 9.76 -6.07 18.77
CA GLU A 68 9.05 -5.36 19.84
C GLU A 68 7.55 -5.47 19.67
N TRP A 69 7.01 -5.20 18.49
CA TRP A 69 5.56 -5.32 18.30
C TRP A 69 5.08 -6.78 18.34
N ASN A 70 5.89 -7.74 17.88
CA ASN A 70 5.53 -9.15 17.98
C ASN A 70 5.37 -9.59 19.44
N ASP A 71 6.25 -9.12 20.33
CA ASP A 71 6.16 -9.36 21.77
C ASP A 71 4.90 -8.70 22.35
N LEU A 72 4.62 -7.46 22.00
CA LEU A 72 3.44 -6.75 22.46
C LEU A 72 2.14 -7.43 22.01
N VAL A 73 2.07 -7.91 20.77
CA VAL A 73 0.92 -8.70 20.29
C VAL A 73 0.78 -10.00 21.07
N TYR A 74 1.88 -10.72 21.33
CA TYR A 74 1.87 -11.92 22.15
C TYR A 74 1.34 -11.65 23.57
N GLN A 75 1.67 -10.48 24.15
CA GLN A 75 1.19 -10.02 25.44
C GLN A 75 -0.24 -9.44 25.41
N ASN A 76 -0.89 -9.45 24.25
CA ASN A 76 -2.20 -8.85 24.01
C ASN A 76 -2.24 -7.32 24.23
N LYS A 77 -1.12 -6.63 24.02
CA LYS A 77 -0.94 -5.19 24.17
C LYS A 77 -0.99 -4.50 22.81
N TRP A 78 -2.16 -4.52 22.22
CA TRP A 78 -2.35 -4.09 20.83
C TRP A 78 -2.12 -2.58 20.61
N GLU A 79 -2.55 -1.74 21.55
CA GLU A 79 -2.33 -0.27 21.45
C GLU A 79 -0.84 0.06 21.52
N GLU A 80 -0.10 -0.56 22.46
CA GLU A 80 1.35 -0.39 22.54
C GLU A 80 2.05 -0.91 21.27
N ALA A 81 1.55 -2.00 20.67
CA ALA A 81 2.06 -2.52 19.40
C ALA A 81 1.81 -1.55 18.24
N PHE A 82 0.64 -0.91 18.20
CA PHE A 82 0.31 0.12 17.23
C PHE A 82 1.24 1.34 17.37
N ASP A 83 1.46 1.82 18.60
CA ASP A 83 2.39 2.93 18.87
C ASP A 83 3.82 2.60 18.40
N LYS A 84 4.27 1.35 18.59
CA LYS A 84 5.56 0.88 18.09
C LYS A 84 5.64 0.88 16.57
N LEU A 85 4.59 0.40 15.91
CA LEU A 85 4.50 0.33 14.46
C LEU A 85 4.53 1.74 13.84
N MET A 86 3.80 2.69 14.44
CA MET A 86 3.73 4.07 13.97
C MET A 86 5.05 4.85 14.14
N GLN A 87 6.01 4.38 14.93
CA GLN A 87 7.31 5.05 15.09
C GLN A 87 8.14 5.04 13.80
N THR A 88 7.98 4.03 12.97
CA THR A 88 8.81 3.82 11.78
C THR A 88 8.02 3.75 10.48
N ASN A 89 6.73 3.45 10.54
CA ASN A 89 5.88 3.27 9.35
C ASN A 89 4.75 4.29 9.33
N ASN A 90 4.74 5.15 8.33
CA ASN A 90 3.68 6.15 8.17
C ASN A 90 2.32 5.55 7.76
N PHE A 91 2.32 4.44 7.01
CA PHE A 91 1.12 3.84 6.40
C PHE A 91 1.05 2.33 6.61
N PRO A 92 1.01 1.84 7.86
CA PRO A 92 0.99 0.41 8.14
C PRO A 92 -0.30 -0.27 7.65
N GLU A 93 -1.39 0.45 7.52
CA GLU A 93 -2.65 -0.02 6.93
C GLU A 93 -2.51 -0.36 5.44
N VAL A 94 -1.60 0.32 4.73
CA VAL A 94 -1.29 0.04 3.33
C VAL A 94 -0.23 -1.07 3.24
N THR A 95 0.88 -0.95 3.97
CA THR A 95 1.98 -1.93 3.89
C THR A 95 1.57 -3.30 4.40
N GLY A 96 0.77 -3.39 5.45
CA GLY A 96 0.20 -4.64 5.94
C GLY A 96 -0.62 -5.40 4.88
N ARG A 97 -1.25 -4.67 3.95
CA ARG A 97 -2.03 -5.24 2.85
C ARG A 97 -1.18 -5.59 1.63
N VAL A 98 -0.30 -4.70 1.19
CA VAL A 98 0.30 -4.78 -0.16
C VAL A 98 1.82 -4.98 -0.18
N CYS A 99 2.52 -4.89 0.95
CA CYS A 99 3.95 -5.11 1.01
C CYS A 99 4.30 -6.58 0.64
N PRO A 100 5.36 -6.83 -0.14
CA PRO A 100 5.83 -8.18 -0.44
C PRO A 100 6.45 -8.91 0.77
N ALA A 101 6.53 -8.26 1.93
CA ALA A 101 7.01 -8.82 3.20
C ALA A 101 8.44 -9.38 3.12
N VAL A 102 9.37 -8.61 2.54
CA VAL A 102 10.80 -8.99 2.49
C VAL A 102 11.39 -9.26 3.88
N CYS A 103 10.83 -8.67 4.92
CA CYS A 103 11.15 -8.94 6.32
C CYS A 103 10.91 -10.40 6.73
N GLU A 104 9.92 -11.08 6.16
CA GLU A 104 9.68 -12.51 6.40
C GLU A 104 10.77 -13.36 5.74
N GLY A 105 11.23 -12.99 4.54
CA GLY A 105 12.37 -13.62 3.88
C GLY A 105 13.69 -13.44 4.64
N ALA A 106 13.85 -12.30 5.31
CA ALA A 106 15.02 -12.01 6.13
C ALA A 106 14.92 -12.55 7.58
N CYS A 107 13.79 -13.13 7.97
CA CYS A 107 13.59 -13.67 9.31
C CYS A 107 14.53 -14.85 9.57
N VAL A 108 15.38 -14.75 10.59
CA VAL A 108 16.36 -15.79 10.97
C VAL A 108 15.71 -17.15 11.23
N LEU A 109 14.49 -17.17 11.77
CA LEU A 109 13.73 -18.41 11.95
C LEU A 109 13.50 -19.15 10.64
N GLY A 110 13.43 -18.42 9.51
CA GLY A 110 13.27 -18.98 8.17
C GLY A 110 14.42 -19.90 7.69
N ILE A 111 15.55 -19.95 8.41
CA ILE A 111 16.68 -20.82 8.10
C ILE A 111 16.36 -22.29 8.46
N THR A 112 15.65 -22.50 9.56
CA THR A 112 15.40 -23.85 10.12
C THR A 112 13.91 -24.20 10.18
N GLU A 113 13.05 -23.20 10.20
CA GLU A 113 11.58 -23.32 10.31
C GLU A 113 10.89 -22.35 9.36
N SER A 114 9.57 -22.32 9.34
CA SER A 114 8.83 -21.25 8.66
C SER A 114 9.00 -19.91 9.38
N PRO A 115 9.26 -18.80 8.66
CA PRO A 115 9.44 -17.49 9.29
C PRO A 115 8.19 -17.03 10.07
N VAL A 116 8.34 -16.01 10.90
CA VAL A 116 7.20 -15.36 11.57
C VAL A 116 6.27 -14.75 10.54
N ALA A 117 4.96 -14.78 10.78
CA ALA A 117 3.93 -14.17 9.91
C ALA A 117 3.86 -12.65 10.13
N ILE A 118 4.97 -11.95 9.86
CA ILE A 118 5.18 -10.54 10.20
C ILE A 118 4.13 -9.65 9.55
N LYS A 119 3.87 -9.86 8.27
CA LYS A 119 2.89 -9.06 7.52
C LYS A 119 1.48 -9.19 8.07
N ASN A 120 1.07 -10.38 8.49
CA ASN A 120 -0.25 -10.56 9.10
C ASN A 120 -0.37 -9.84 10.44
N LEU A 121 0.70 -9.83 11.24
CA LEU A 121 0.75 -9.10 12.50
C LEU A 121 0.70 -7.58 12.25
N GLU A 122 1.49 -7.06 11.34
CA GLU A 122 1.47 -5.65 10.92
C GLU A 122 0.07 -5.22 10.47
N PHE A 123 -0.56 -6.03 9.60
CA PHE A 123 -1.90 -5.78 9.10
C PHE A 123 -2.93 -5.69 10.23
N ALA A 124 -2.95 -6.67 11.14
CA ALA A 124 -3.89 -6.69 12.26
C ALA A 124 -3.65 -5.54 13.25
N ILE A 125 -2.39 -5.20 13.54
CA ILE A 125 -2.06 -4.05 14.41
C ILE A 125 -2.61 -2.76 13.80
N ALA A 126 -2.39 -2.55 12.49
CA ALA A 126 -2.85 -1.37 11.79
C ALA A 126 -4.38 -1.26 11.79
N ASP A 127 -5.08 -2.33 11.42
CA ASP A 127 -6.54 -2.35 11.39
C ASP A 127 -7.16 -2.07 12.77
N LYS A 128 -6.60 -2.69 13.82
CA LYS A 128 -7.03 -2.39 15.20
C LYS A 128 -6.80 -0.93 15.58
N GLY A 129 -5.69 -0.34 15.16
CA GLY A 129 -5.38 1.06 15.39
C GLY A 129 -6.45 2.00 14.83
N PHE A 130 -6.92 1.71 13.61
CA PHE A 130 -8.01 2.46 12.98
C PHE A 130 -9.36 2.18 13.63
N GLN A 131 -9.72 0.91 13.82
CA GLN A 131 -11.01 0.50 14.37
C GLN A 131 -11.25 1.03 15.80
N ASN A 132 -10.19 1.08 16.62
CA ASN A 132 -10.26 1.57 18.00
C ASN A 132 -9.98 3.06 18.16
N GLY A 133 -9.70 3.79 17.05
CA GLY A 133 -9.43 5.22 17.08
C GLY A 133 -8.10 5.59 17.78
N TRP A 134 -7.11 4.68 17.76
CA TRP A 134 -5.78 4.97 18.30
C TRP A 134 -4.97 5.89 17.39
N LEU A 135 -5.26 5.86 16.09
CA LEU A 135 -4.69 6.82 15.15
C LEU A 135 -5.29 8.20 15.44
N LYS A 136 -4.48 9.11 15.92
CA LYS A 136 -4.86 10.50 16.21
C LYS A 136 -4.03 11.47 15.38
N PRO A 137 -4.61 12.61 14.97
CA PRO A 137 -3.86 13.65 14.30
C PRO A 137 -2.67 14.14 15.15
N ASN A 138 -1.49 14.15 14.56
CA ASN A 138 -0.28 14.68 15.20
C ASN A 138 -0.06 16.13 14.78
N ILE A 139 -0.71 17.05 15.48
CA ILE A 139 -0.64 18.48 15.20
C ILE A 139 0.61 19.06 15.87
N PRO A 140 1.58 19.60 15.14
CA PRO A 140 2.79 20.18 15.73
C PRO A 140 2.46 21.42 16.57
N HIS A 141 3.01 21.48 17.77
CA HIS A 141 2.80 22.61 18.70
C HIS A 141 3.40 23.92 18.19
N ILE A 142 4.45 23.84 17.37
CA ILE A 142 5.17 25.02 16.86
C ILE A 142 5.31 24.84 15.34
N ARG A 143 4.88 25.87 14.60
CA ARG A 143 5.11 25.95 13.16
C ARG A 143 6.40 26.72 12.86
N THR A 144 7.20 26.23 11.92
CA THR A 144 8.47 26.84 11.51
C THR A 144 8.28 28.07 10.64
N GLY A 145 7.07 28.31 10.14
CA GLY A 145 6.76 29.33 9.15
C GLY A 145 7.23 28.99 7.72
N LYS A 146 7.90 27.83 7.51
CA LYS A 146 8.32 27.36 6.20
C LYS A 146 7.20 26.61 5.49
N THR A 147 7.05 26.88 4.21
CA THR A 147 6.07 26.20 3.33
C THR A 147 6.77 25.30 2.34
N ILE A 148 6.30 24.06 2.25
CA ILE A 148 6.86 23.03 1.37
C ILE A 148 5.78 22.55 0.40
N ALA A 149 6.06 22.67 -0.89
CA ALA A 149 5.23 22.11 -1.95
C ALA A 149 5.74 20.70 -2.31
N ILE A 150 4.85 19.73 -2.30
CA ILE A 150 5.14 18.35 -2.71
C ILE A 150 4.37 18.06 -4.00
N VAL A 151 5.08 17.66 -5.04
CA VAL A 151 4.48 17.34 -6.35
C VAL A 151 4.34 15.83 -6.49
N GLY A 152 3.10 15.36 -6.47
CA GLY A 152 2.73 13.95 -6.50
C GLY A 152 2.29 13.42 -5.13
N SER A 153 1.13 12.80 -5.10
CA SER A 153 0.47 12.29 -3.90
C SER A 153 0.59 10.76 -3.72
N GLY A 154 1.54 10.13 -4.40
CA GLY A 154 1.84 8.72 -4.17
C GLY A 154 2.40 8.46 -2.76
N PRO A 155 2.70 7.19 -2.39
CA PRO A 155 3.19 6.85 -1.05
C PRO A 155 4.42 7.68 -0.62
N ALA A 156 5.33 7.97 -1.53
CA ALA A 156 6.50 8.80 -1.24
C ALA A 156 6.12 10.24 -0.88
N GLY A 157 5.20 10.85 -1.64
CA GLY A 157 4.73 12.22 -1.38
C GLY A 157 3.95 12.32 -0.08
N LEU A 158 3.05 11.39 0.18
CA LEU A 158 2.26 11.38 1.42
C LEU A 158 3.13 11.12 2.65
N SER A 159 4.12 10.21 2.56
CA SER A 159 5.05 9.97 3.66
C SER A 159 5.90 11.20 3.96
N ALA A 160 6.42 11.86 2.92
CA ALA A 160 7.16 13.11 3.08
C ALA A 160 6.26 14.20 3.67
N ALA A 161 5.01 14.30 3.22
CA ALA A 161 4.06 15.28 3.71
C ALA A 161 3.82 15.14 5.22
N GLN A 162 3.57 13.92 5.68
CA GLN A 162 3.34 13.65 7.10
C GLN A 162 4.58 13.95 7.94
N GLN A 163 5.76 13.49 7.53
CA GLN A 163 7.01 13.73 8.26
C GLN A 163 7.36 15.23 8.33
N LEU A 164 7.24 15.95 7.24
CA LEU A 164 7.54 17.38 7.18
C LEU A 164 6.52 18.20 7.97
N ASN A 165 5.24 17.82 7.93
CA ASN A 165 4.20 18.44 8.73
C ASN A 165 4.45 18.22 10.22
N SER A 166 4.78 16.99 10.64
CA SER A 166 5.12 16.65 12.03
C SER A 166 6.35 17.42 12.53
N ALA A 167 7.30 17.76 11.64
CA ALA A 167 8.44 18.62 11.94
C ALA A 167 8.07 20.11 12.06
N GLY A 168 6.81 20.48 11.85
CA GLY A 168 6.28 21.83 12.01
C GLY A 168 6.25 22.68 10.75
N HIS A 169 6.52 22.12 9.56
CA HIS A 169 6.39 22.85 8.31
C HIS A 169 4.94 22.94 7.84
N ASN A 170 4.61 23.95 7.03
CA ASN A 170 3.35 24.01 6.31
C ASN A 170 3.52 23.21 5.00
N VAL A 171 2.65 22.24 4.78
CA VAL A 171 2.82 21.31 3.65
C VAL A 171 1.63 21.40 2.71
N LYS A 172 1.93 21.52 1.41
CA LYS A 172 0.96 21.51 0.31
C LYS A 172 1.31 20.36 -0.65
N VAL A 173 0.34 19.51 -0.93
CA VAL A 173 0.51 18.37 -1.85
C VAL A 173 -0.30 18.61 -3.12
N PHE A 174 0.36 18.58 -4.26
CA PHE A 174 -0.23 18.79 -5.59
C PHE A 174 -0.33 17.48 -6.34
N GLU A 175 -1.54 17.13 -6.77
CA GLU A 175 -1.84 15.91 -7.51
C GLU A 175 -2.59 16.22 -8.80
N ARG A 176 -2.10 15.71 -9.91
CA ARG A 176 -2.74 15.89 -11.23
C ARG A 176 -4.03 15.09 -11.41
N ALA A 177 -4.18 13.98 -10.67
CA ALA A 177 -5.40 13.19 -10.70
C ALA A 177 -6.50 13.83 -9.84
N ASP A 178 -7.72 13.33 -10.01
CA ASP A 178 -8.90 13.77 -9.27
C ASP A 178 -8.97 13.24 -7.84
N ARG A 179 -8.09 12.27 -7.48
CA ARG A 179 -7.97 11.69 -6.13
C ARG A 179 -6.51 11.56 -5.71
N ILE A 180 -6.29 11.75 -4.42
CA ILE A 180 -4.99 11.59 -3.77
C ILE A 180 -4.65 10.11 -3.62
N GLY A 181 -3.36 9.75 -3.66
CA GLY A 181 -2.87 8.40 -3.38
C GLY A 181 -2.01 7.78 -4.50
N GLY A 182 -1.96 8.40 -5.67
CA GLY A 182 -1.14 7.90 -6.78
C GLY A 182 -1.46 6.46 -7.15
N LEU A 183 -0.46 5.56 -7.15
CA LEU A 183 -0.68 4.14 -7.45
C LEU A 183 -1.44 3.37 -6.35
N MET A 184 -1.47 3.84 -5.13
CA MET A 184 -2.33 3.25 -4.09
C MET A 184 -3.81 3.45 -4.45
N MET A 185 -4.15 4.61 -5.01
CA MET A 185 -5.51 4.92 -5.46
C MET A 185 -5.86 4.19 -6.76
N TYR A 186 -5.07 4.36 -7.82
CA TYR A 186 -5.44 3.93 -9.17
C TYR A 186 -4.64 2.77 -9.75
N GLY A 187 -3.58 2.32 -9.06
CA GLY A 187 -2.75 1.19 -9.51
C GLY A 187 -3.09 -0.12 -8.83
N ILE A 188 -3.30 -0.09 -7.52
CA ILE A 188 -3.67 -1.26 -6.73
C ILE A 188 -5.19 -1.43 -6.79
N PRO A 189 -5.74 -2.60 -7.20
CA PRO A 189 -7.18 -2.79 -7.24
C PRO A 189 -7.80 -2.88 -5.84
N ASN A 190 -9.10 -2.51 -5.71
CA ASN A 190 -9.83 -2.53 -4.43
C ASN A 190 -9.78 -3.87 -3.72
N MET A 191 -9.72 -4.97 -4.45
CA MET A 191 -9.62 -6.31 -3.86
C MET A 191 -8.36 -6.53 -3.01
N LYS A 192 -7.32 -5.71 -3.16
CA LYS A 192 -6.11 -5.72 -2.33
C LYS A 192 -6.03 -4.56 -1.35
N LEU A 193 -6.60 -3.42 -1.71
CA LEU A 193 -6.58 -2.20 -0.92
C LEU A 193 -7.86 -1.42 -1.19
N ASP A 194 -8.79 -1.48 -0.26
CA ASP A 194 -10.00 -0.67 -0.32
C ASP A 194 -9.65 0.82 -0.20
N LYS A 195 -10.30 1.66 -1.04
CA LYS A 195 -9.93 3.08 -1.10
C LYS A 195 -10.39 3.87 0.10
N SER A 196 -11.38 3.38 0.84
CA SER A 196 -11.77 3.96 2.13
C SER A 196 -10.62 3.97 3.16
N ILE A 197 -9.68 3.03 3.07
CA ILE A 197 -8.46 3.01 3.89
C ILE A 197 -7.58 4.25 3.61
N ILE A 198 -7.46 4.61 2.33
CA ILE A 198 -6.71 5.82 1.93
C ILE A 198 -7.47 7.07 2.40
N ASP A 199 -8.79 7.11 2.18
CA ASP A 199 -9.62 8.25 2.55
C ASP A 199 -9.56 8.52 4.06
N GLN A 200 -9.65 7.49 4.91
CA GLN A 200 -9.49 7.61 6.37
C GLN A 200 -8.12 8.19 6.77
N ARG A 201 -7.05 7.78 6.09
CA ARG A 201 -5.71 8.33 6.33
C ARG A 201 -5.63 9.80 5.92
N LEU A 202 -6.21 10.16 4.79
CA LEU A 202 -6.22 11.54 4.30
C LEU A 202 -6.98 12.47 5.24
N GLU A 203 -8.11 12.03 5.80
CA GLU A 203 -8.85 12.78 6.83
C GLU A 203 -7.96 13.13 8.03
N VAL A 204 -7.16 12.17 8.51
CA VAL A 204 -6.20 12.43 9.59
C VAL A 204 -5.13 13.43 9.18
N MET A 205 -4.57 13.30 7.98
CA MET A 205 -3.54 14.20 7.47
C MET A 205 -4.07 15.62 7.25
N GLU A 206 -5.32 15.78 6.81
CA GLU A 206 -5.99 17.09 6.71
C GLU A 206 -6.19 17.74 8.09
N LEU A 207 -6.60 16.95 9.10
CA LEU A 207 -6.69 17.40 10.49
C LEU A 207 -5.34 17.81 11.08
N GLU A 208 -4.25 17.21 10.62
CA GLU A 208 -2.87 17.58 10.94
C GLU A 208 -2.46 18.92 10.30
N GLY A 209 -3.23 19.42 9.32
CA GLY A 209 -3.02 20.71 8.64
C GLY A 209 -2.26 20.58 7.31
N ILE A 210 -2.23 19.41 6.69
CA ILE A 210 -1.71 19.22 5.32
C ILE A 210 -2.79 19.64 4.32
N GLU A 211 -2.43 20.44 3.34
CA GLU A 211 -3.32 20.90 2.28
C GLU A 211 -3.14 20.06 1.02
N PHE A 212 -4.24 19.56 0.44
CA PHE A 212 -4.25 18.77 -0.79
C PHE A 212 -4.90 19.50 -1.95
N PHE A 213 -4.24 19.51 -3.10
CA PHE A 213 -4.69 20.13 -4.34
C PHE A 213 -4.78 19.07 -5.44
N THR A 214 -5.96 18.52 -5.68
CA THR A 214 -6.24 17.59 -6.77
C THR A 214 -6.49 18.31 -8.08
N ASN A 215 -6.50 17.56 -9.21
CA ASN A 215 -6.65 18.11 -10.56
C ASN A 215 -5.66 19.23 -10.88
N THR A 216 -4.48 19.24 -10.25
CA THR A 216 -3.46 20.28 -10.39
C THR A 216 -2.20 19.69 -11.03
N ASP A 217 -2.00 19.98 -12.30
CA ASP A 217 -0.86 19.46 -13.07
C ASP A 217 0.33 20.44 -13.01
N VAL A 218 1.37 20.06 -12.29
CA VAL A 218 2.57 20.88 -12.15
C VAL A 218 3.46 20.76 -13.39
N GLY A 219 3.73 21.90 -14.04
CA GLY A 219 4.49 21.96 -15.28
C GLY A 219 3.69 21.61 -16.53
N GLY A 220 2.39 21.31 -16.38
CA GLY A 220 1.47 21.11 -17.50
C GLY A 220 1.07 22.42 -18.21
N SER A 221 0.20 22.28 -19.20
CA SER A 221 -0.34 23.41 -19.99
C SER A 221 -1.86 23.52 -19.96
N GLY A 222 -2.52 22.69 -19.13
CA GLY A 222 -3.98 22.68 -18.98
C GLY A 222 -4.51 23.84 -18.11
N PRO A 223 -5.83 24.00 -18.02
CA PRO A 223 -6.46 25.12 -17.30
C PRO A 223 -6.20 25.09 -15.78
N ASN A 224 -5.91 23.92 -15.24
CA ASN A 224 -5.58 23.71 -13.81
C ASN A 224 -4.08 23.43 -13.61
N SER A 225 -3.23 23.90 -14.53
CA SER A 225 -1.78 23.72 -14.39
C SER A 225 -1.19 24.84 -13.56
N ILE A 226 -0.18 24.50 -12.76
CA ILE A 226 0.66 25.45 -12.04
C ILE A 226 2.10 25.32 -12.56
N SER A 227 2.76 26.45 -12.81
CA SER A 227 4.15 26.42 -13.28
C SER A 227 5.13 26.12 -12.15
N MET A 228 6.31 25.60 -12.48
CA MET A 228 7.39 25.44 -11.50
C MET A 228 7.84 26.78 -10.92
N ASP A 229 7.87 27.84 -11.71
CA ASP A 229 8.25 29.18 -11.25
C ASP A 229 7.26 29.72 -10.20
N GLU A 230 5.97 29.46 -10.40
CA GLU A 230 4.95 29.82 -9.41
C GLU A 230 5.11 29.03 -8.11
N LEU A 231 5.39 27.72 -8.18
CA LEU A 231 5.68 26.93 -6.99
C LEU A 231 6.92 27.45 -6.24
N TYR A 232 7.99 27.75 -6.96
CA TYR A 232 9.21 28.29 -6.34
C TYR A 232 9.02 29.69 -5.75
N SER A 233 8.13 30.52 -6.32
CA SER A 233 7.87 31.86 -5.82
C SER A 233 6.99 31.88 -4.57
N THR A 234 6.18 30.84 -4.36
CA THR A 234 5.18 30.76 -3.30
C THR A 234 5.52 29.78 -2.17
N ASN A 235 6.61 29.02 -2.32
CA ASN A 235 7.03 28.03 -1.32
C ASN A 235 8.54 28.11 -1.07
N ASP A 236 8.97 27.79 0.14
CA ASP A 236 10.41 27.77 0.49
C ASP A 236 11.13 26.57 -0.16
N ILE A 237 10.45 25.43 -0.33
CA ILE A 237 11.00 24.20 -0.89
C ILE A 237 9.95 23.55 -1.80
N VAL A 238 10.41 22.98 -2.90
CA VAL A 238 9.62 22.12 -3.79
C VAL A 238 10.23 20.72 -3.80
N LEU A 239 9.45 19.70 -3.43
CA LEU A 239 9.83 18.31 -3.42
C LEU A 239 9.12 17.55 -4.54
N LEU A 240 9.87 16.90 -5.43
CA LEU A 240 9.32 16.13 -6.54
C LEU A 240 9.19 14.64 -6.15
N THR A 241 7.96 14.15 -6.12
CA THR A 241 7.61 12.74 -5.81
C THR A 241 6.68 12.16 -6.87
N THR A 242 6.94 12.50 -8.13
CA THR A 242 6.06 12.26 -9.29
C THR A 242 5.94 10.80 -9.71
N GLY A 243 6.74 9.90 -9.13
CA GLY A 243 6.77 8.48 -9.49
C GLY A 243 7.33 8.24 -10.90
N ALA A 244 7.11 7.02 -11.41
CA ALA A 244 7.50 6.60 -12.75
C ALA A 244 6.26 6.22 -13.55
N THR A 245 5.93 7.01 -14.58
CA THR A 245 4.70 6.83 -15.37
C THR A 245 4.96 6.27 -16.76
N LYS A 246 6.23 6.20 -17.21
CA LYS A 246 6.56 5.55 -18.47
C LYS A 246 6.73 4.05 -18.26
N PRO A 247 5.84 3.22 -18.84
CA PRO A 247 5.94 1.77 -18.69
C PRO A 247 7.14 1.22 -19.46
N ARG A 248 7.65 0.06 -19.00
CA ARG A 248 8.53 -0.77 -19.82
C ARG A 248 7.69 -1.43 -20.90
N ASP A 249 8.19 -1.50 -22.11
CA ASP A 249 7.49 -2.06 -23.25
C ASP A 249 8.22 -3.26 -23.84
N LEU A 250 7.48 -4.10 -24.57
CA LEU A 250 7.97 -5.21 -25.34
C LEU A 250 8.04 -4.82 -26.83
N ALA A 251 9.24 -4.74 -27.38
CA ALA A 251 9.45 -4.44 -28.79
C ALA A 251 9.20 -5.71 -29.66
N ILE A 252 7.94 -6.03 -29.87
CA ILE A 252 7.49 -7.20 -30.66
C ILE A 252 6.55 -6.77 -31.78
N PRO A 253 6.42 -7.55 -32.86
CA PRO A 253 5.44 -7.28 -33.91
C PRO A 253 4.01 -7.21 -33.34
N ASN A 254 3.18 -6.32 -33.88
CA ASN A 254 1.80 -6.10 -33.47
C ASN A 254 1.60 -5.59 -32.04
N ARG A 255 2.63 -5.00 -31.41
CA ARG A 255 2.54 -4.44 -30.06
C ARG A 255 1.42 -3.42 -29.91
N ASP A 256 1.19 -2.60 -30.95
CA ASP A 256 0.15 -1.56 -31.00
C ASP A 256 -1.19 -2.09 -31.52
N GLY A 257 -1.36 -3.41 -31.62
CA GLY A 257 -2.59 -4.05 -32.07
C GLY A 257 -3.74 -3.82 -31.10
N PRO A 258 -5.01 -3.84 -31.59
CA PRO A 258 -6.18 -3.70 -30.74
C PRO A 258 -6.25 -4.80 -29.69
N GLY A 259 -6.55 -4.43 -28.44
CA GLY A 259 -6.61 -5.37 -27.31
C GLY A 259 -5.29 -5.57 -26.57
N VAL A 260 -4.23 -4.88 -26.96
CA VAL A 260 -2.93 -4.91 -26.25
C VAL A 260 -2.79 -3.65 -25.41
N TYR A 261 -2.79 -3.80 -24.10
CA TYR A 261 -2.79 -2.70 -23.15
C TYR A 261 -1.62 -2.81 -22.18
N PHE A 262 -1.18 -1.68 -21.64
CA PHE A 262 -0.35 -1.69 -20.45
C PHE A 262 -1.20 -2.02 -19.21
N ALA A 263 -0.58 -2.72 -18.28
CA ALA A 263 -1.23 -3.12 -17.02
C ALA A 263 -1.84 -1.91 -16.29
N MET A 264 -1.12 -0.78 -16.25
CA MET A 264 -1.60 0.41 -15.54
C MET A 264 -2.79 1.09 -16.23
N ASP A 265 -2.89 1.04 -17.55
CA ASP A 265 -4.07 1.55 -18.27
C ASP A 265 -5.30 0.72 -17.91
N PHE A 266 -5.14 -0.60 -17.89
CA PHE A 266 -6.20 -1.53 -17.50
C PHE A 266 -6.65 -1.34 -16.04
N LEU A 267 -5.71 -1.34 -15.09
CA LEU A 267 -6.00 -1.24 -13.66
C LEU A 267 -6.56 0.15 -13.28
N ARG A 268 -6.00 1.22 -13.85
CA ARG A 268 -6.47 2.58 -13.60
C ARG A 268 -7.89 2.79 -14.10
N ALA A 269 -8.18 2.38 -15.34
CA ALA A 269 -9.51 2.50 -15.92
C ALA A 269 -10.54 1.71 -15.12
N ASN A 270 -10.21 0.46 -14.73
CA ASN A 270 -11.05 -0.37 -13.88
C ASN A 270 -11.35 0.32 -12.54
N THR A 271 -10.32 0.73 -11.81
CA THR A 271 -10.50 1.31 -10.48
C THR A 271 -11.26 2.63 -10.55
N LYS A 272 -10.96 3.48 -11.56
CA LYS A 272 -11.68 4.75 -11.71
C LYS A 272 -13.17 4.53 -11.98
N SER A 273 -13.52 3.69 -12.94
CA SER A 273 -14.92 3.37 -13.26
C SER A 273 -15.66 2.70 -12.10
N LEU A 274 -14.97 1.82 -11.36
CA LEU A 274 -15.52 1.21 -10.14
C LEU A 274 -15.88 2.27 -9.09
N LEU A 275 -14.97 3.21 -8.82
CA LEU A 275 -15.17 4.26 -7.79
C LEU A 275 -16.18 5.33 -8.23
N ASP A 276 -16.21 5.65 -9.51
CA ASP A 276 -17.08 6.72 -10.02
C ASP A 276 -18.53 6.24 -10.22
N SER A 277 -18.73 4.97 -10.56
CA SER A 277 -20.04 4.50 -11.05
C SER A 277 -20.35 3.03 -10.80
N ASP A 278 -19.52 2.30 -10.06
CA ASP A 278 -19.64 0.83 -9.94
C ASP A 278 -19.70 0.14 -11.33
N HIS A 279 -18.82 0.60 -12.24
CA HIS A 279 -18.70 0.19 -13.64
C HIS A 279 -19.93 0.50 -14.55
N ASN A 280 -20.92 1.26 -14.07
CA ASN A 280 -22.12 1.59 -14.86
C ASN A 280 -21.84 2.60 -15.97
N ASP A 281 -20.74 3.35 -15.92
CA ASP A 281 -20.32 4.30 -16.95
C ASP A 281 -19.69 3.62 -18.18
N GLY A 282 -19.28 2.36 -18.06
CA GLY A 282 -18.62 1.62 -19.12
C GLY A 282 -17.23 2.15 -19.50
N ASN A 283 -16.68 3.09 -18.75
CA ASN A 283 -15.39 3.76 -19.05
C ASN A 283 -14.18 2.96 -18.55
N TYR A 284 -14.19 1.65 -18.77
CA TYR A 284 -13.07 0.77 -18.41
C TYR A 284 -12.78 -0.25 -19.51
N ILE A 285 -11.60 -0.85 -19.47
CA ILE A 285 -11.18 -1.90 -20.39
C ILE A 285 -11.78 -3.22 -19.88
N SER A 286 -12.87 -3.68 -20.51
CA SER A 286 -13.58 -4.89 -20.07
C SER A 286 -12.92 -6.17 -20.59
N ALA A 287 -12.63 -7.10 -19.66
CA ALA A 287 -12.20 -8.46 -19.95
C ALA A 287 -13.38 -9.45 -20.06
N ASN A 288 -14.63 -8.99 -19.92
CA ASN A 288 -15.81 -9.85 -19.93
C ASN A 288 -15.90 -10.64 -21.25
N ASN A 289 -16.07 -11.97 -21.14
CA ASN A 289 -16.11 -12.90 -22.27
C ASN A 289 -14.89 -12.80 -23.22
N LYS A 290 -13.73 -12.39 -22.71
CA LYS A 290 -12.46 -12.30 -23.47
C LYS A 290 -11.50 -13.42 -23.06
N LYS A 291 -10.69 -13.85 -24.02
CA LYS A 291 -9.49 -14.66 -23.76
C LYS A 291 -8.35 -13.71 -23.41
N VAL A 292 -7.88 -13.78 -22.18
CA VAL A 292 -6.91 -12.83 -21.63
C VAL A 292 -5.54 -13.49 -21.53
N ILE A 293 -4.51 -12.76 -21.94
CA ILE A 293 -3.12 -13.14 -21.71
C ILE A 293 -2.47 -12.02 -20.88
N VAL A 294 -1.94 -12.37 -19.71
CA VAL A 294 -1.16 -11.45 -18.86
C VAL A 294 0.30 -11.82 -19.00
N ILE A 295 1.11 -10.87 -19.46
CA ILE A 295 2.56 -11.01 -19.59
C ILE A 295 3.24 -10.37 -18.39
N GLY A 296 3.87 -11.18 -17.55
CA GLY A 296 4.53 -10.78 -16.31
C GLY A 296 3.94 -11.46 -15.08
N GLY A 297 4.81 -11.88 -14.15
CA GLY A 297 4.45 -12.68 -12.96
C GLY A 297 4.56 -11.94 -11.63
N GLY A 298 4.81 -10.62 -11.62
CA GLY A 298 4.86 -9.81 -10.40
C GLY A 298 3.46 -9.44 -9.88
N ASP A 299 3.42 -8.65 -8.80
CA ASP A 299 2.17 -8.23 -8.16
C ASP A 299 1.21 -7.53 -9.12
N THR A 300 1.72 -6.65 -10.01
CA THR A 300 0.91 -5.99 -11.04
C THR A 300 0.25 -7.01 -11.99
N GLY A 301 0.97 -8.07 -12.36
CA GLY A 301 0.42 -9.17 -13.17
C GLY A 301 -0.71 -9.89 -12.42
N THR A 302 -0.50 -10.20 -11.14
CA THR A 302 -1.51 -10.80 -10.26
C THR A 302 -2.75 -9.91 -10.12
N ASP A 303 -2.57 -8.60 -10.07
CA ASP A 303 -3.66 -7.62 -10.02
C ASP A 303 -4.48 -7.61 -11.31
N CYS A 304 -3.82 -7.67 -12.47
CA CYS A 304 -4.48 -7.81 -13.76
C CYS A 304 -5.25 -9.14 -13.87
N ILE A 305 -4.68 -10.24 -13.37
CA ILE A 305 -5.33 -11.55 -13.31
C ILE A 305 -6.61 -11.47 -12.46
N GLY A 306 -6.48 -10.99 -11.23
CA GLY A 306 -7.60 -10.90 -10.30
C GLY A 306 -8.74 -9.98 -10.79
N THR A 307 -8.39 -8.89 -11.47
CA THR A 307 -9.36 -7.97 -12.09
C THR A 307 -10.04 -8.61 -13.30
N SER A 308 -9.29 -9.28 -14.18
CA SER A 308 -9.86 -9.96 -15.36
C SER A 308 -10.83 -11.08 -15.00
N LEU A 309 -10.53 -11.84 -13.93
CA LEU A 309 -11.43 -12.88 -13.41
C LEU A 309 -12.75 -12.28 -12.90
N ARG A 310 -12.70 -11.13 -12.21
CA ARG A 310 -13.89 -10.40 -11.73
C ARG A 310 -14.73 -9.80 -12.86
N HIS A 311 -14.10 -9.47 -13.97
CA HIS A 311 -14.82 -9.08 -15.19
C HIS A 311 -15.52 -10.27 -15.87
N GLY A 312 -15.28 -11.52 -15.47
CA GLY A 312 -15.84 -12.71 -16.12
C GLY A 312 -15.16 -13.06 -17.44
N CYS A 313 -13.84 -13.03 -17.50
CA CYS A 313 -13.11 -13.46 -18.71
C CYS A 313 -13.37 -14.94 -19.04
N GLU A 314 -13.40 -15.28 -20.33
CA GLU A 314 -13.63 -16.67 -20.82
C GLU A 314 -12.46 -17.60 -20.44
N SER A 315 -11.25 -17.11 -20.61
CA SER A 315 -10.03 -17.84 -20.24
C SER A 315 -8.90 -16.85 -19.90
N LEU A 316 -7.94 -17.29 -19.10
CA LEU A 316 -6.81 -16.49 -18.70
C LEU A 316 -5.53 -17.31 -18.74
N ILE A 317 -4.49 -16.78 -19.39
CA ILE A 317 -3.13 -17.33 -19.42
C ILE A 317 -2.19 -16.29 -18.81
N ASN A 318 -1.38 -16.70 -17.85
CA ASN A 318 -0.27 -15.89 -17.36
C ASN A 318 1.05 -16.40 -17.96
N SER A 319 1.73 -15.54 -18.70
CA SER A 319 3.03 -15.83 -19.29
C SER A 319 4.11 -15.13 -18.49
N VAL A 320 5.04 -15.92 -17.95
CA VAL A 320 6.15 -15.43 -17.13
C VAL A 320 7.47 -15.92 -17.68
N SER A 321 8.50 -15.08 -17.60
CA SER A 321 9.87 -15.46 -17.86
C SER A 321 10.66 -15.23 -16.56
N TYR A 322 11.04 -16.32 -15.91
CA TYR A 322 11.95 -16.26 -14.76
C TYR A 322 13.35 -16.62 -15.24
N THR A 323 14.28 -15.70 -15.03
CA THR A 323 15.72 -16.02 -15.06
C THR A 323 16.11 -16.38 -13.63
N HIS A 324 16.37 -17.63 -13.39
CA HIS A 324 16.93 -18.13 -12.13
C HIS A 324 18.45 -18.10 -12.21
#